data_cca13b6561d679858d713983e743d88c
#
_entry.id   cca13b6561d679858d713983e743d88c
#
_cell.length_a   1.000
_cell.length_b   1.000
_cell.length_c   1.000
_cell.angle_alpha   90.00
_cell.angle_beta   90.00
_cell.angle_gamma   90.00
#
_symmetry.space_group_name_H-M   'P 1'
#
loop_
_entity.id
_entity.type
_entity.pdbx_description
1 polymer ?
#
loop_
_entity_poly.entity_id
_entity_poly.type
_entity_poly.pdbx_seq_one_letter_code
_entity_poly.pdbx_strand_id
1 'polypeptide(L)'
;MTKKINKDLTAEQKLILFEDGTEAPGTSELNHEKREGSYHCANCGEKLFDSNAKYESGSGWPSFYQSLPDTFETKTDTLLGYERVEYHCKKCGGHHGHIFEDGPKPTGKRYCNNGVCLTFKPKN
;
A
#
# COMPACT_ATOMS: atom_id res chain seq x y z
N MET A 1 4.89 17.25 -10.32
CA MET A 1 5.94 16.21 -10.29
C MET A 1 5.67 15.16 -11.36
N THR A 2 6.67 14.80 -12.12
CA THR A 2 6.54 13.81 -13.17
C THR A 2 6.65 12.41 -12.58
N LYS A 3 5.69 11.54 -12.87
CA LYS A 3 5.76 10.15 -12.44
C LYS A 3 6.87 9.43 -13.19
N LYS A 4 7.75 8.76 -12.46
CA LYS A 4 8.79 7.92 -13.04
C LYS A 4 8.31 6.47 -12.95
N ILE A 5 8.19 5.82 -14.08
CA ILE A 5 7.72 4.44 -14.15
C ILE A 5 8.92 3.50 -14.23
N ASN A 6 9.01 2.58 -13.27
CA ASN A 6 10.05 1.56 -13.27
C ASN A 6 9.78 0.58 -14.42
N LYS A 7 10.79 0.37 -15.25
CA LYS A 7 10.67 -0.50 -16.43
C LYS A 7 10.42 -1.96 -16.07
N ASP A 8 10.83 -2.36 -14.88
CA ASP A 8 10.75 -3.76 -14.46
C ASP A 8 9.41 -4.14 -13.85
N LEU A 9 8.47 -3.20 -13.79
CA LEU A 9 7.14 -3.49 -13.26
C LEU A 9 6.37 -4.42 -14.20
N THR A 10 5.57 -5.32 -13.60
CA THR A 10 4.64 -6.15 -14.38
C THR A 10 3.48 -5.29 -14.88
N ALA A 11 2.71 -5.83 -15.84
CA ALA A 11 1.52 -5.14 -16.32
C ALA A 11 0.51 -4.90 -15.19
N GLU A 12 0.35 -5.86 -14.28
CA GLU A 12 -0.55 -5.71 -13.13
C GLU A 12 -0.08 -4.60 -12.19
N GLN A 13 1.22 -4.53 -11.92
CA GLN A 13 1.76 -3.47 -11.08
C GLN A 13 1.52 -2.09 -11.69
N LYS A 14 1.72 -1.95 -13.00
CA LYS A 14 1.48 -0.68 -13.68
C LYS A 14 0.01 -0.29 -13.65
N LEU A 15 -0.88 -1.25 -13.85
CA LEU A 15 -2.32 -0.99 -13.82
C LEU A 15 -2.74 -0.44 -12.45
N ILE A 16 -2.27 -1.03 -11.38
CA ILE A 16 -2.67 -0.63 -10.03
C ILE A 16 -1.99 0.69 -9.63
N LEU A 17 -0.68 0.80 -9.84
CA LEU A 17 0.08 1.99 -9.43
C LEU A 17 -0.31 3.25 -10.19
N PHE A 18 -0.59 3.13 -11.49
CA PHE A 18 -0.74 4.31 -12.35
C PHE A 18 -2.12 4.47 -12.98
N GLU A 19 -2.98 3.47 -12.89
CA GLU A 19 -4.33 3.54 -13.43
C GLU A 19 -5.39 3.24 -12.36
N ASP A 20 -5.00 3.37 -11.09
CA ASP A 20 -5.87 3.22 -9.92
C ASP A 20 -6.63 1.89 -9.87
N GLY A 21 -5.98 0.83 -10.37
CA GLY A 21 -6.55 -0.51 -10.28
C GLY A 21 -6.49 -1.06 -8.86
N THR A 22 -7.07 -2.23 -8.67
CA THR A 22 -7.09 -2.93 -7.39
C THR A 22 -6.79 -4.40 -7.62
N GLU A 23 -5.85 -4.96 -6.82
CA GLU A 23 -5.57 -6.38 -6.93
C GLU A 23 -6.72 -7.19 -6.33
N ALA A 24 -6.90 -8.43 -6.80
CA ALA A 24 -7.94 -9.30 -6.27
C ALA A 24 -7.63 -9.66 -4.81
N PRO A 25 -8.66 -9.71 -3.94
CA PRO A 25 -8.43 -10.05 -2.54
C PRO A 25 -7.86 -11.46 -2.38
N GLY A 26 -6.96 -11.63 -1.43
CA GLY A 26 -6.37 -12.93 -1.11
C GLY A 26 -5.25 -13.39 -2.04
N THR A 27 -4.88 -12.60 -3.04
CA THR A 27 -3.88 -13.04 -4.03
C THR A 27 -2.44 -12.70 -3.66
N SER A 28 -2.20 -11.72 -2.79
CA SER A 28 -0.84 -11.33 -2.45
C SER A 28 -0.23 -12.26 -1.40
N GLU A 29 1.00 -12.69 -1.65
CA GLU A 29 1.77 -13.44 -0.67
C GLU A 29 2.04 -12.61 0.59
N LEU A 30 2.06 -11.28 0.45
CA LEU A 30 2.32 -10.38 1.58
C LEU A 30 1.20 -10.37 2.60
N ASN A 31 0.01 -10.90 2.27
CA ASN A 31 -1.06 -11.06 3.24
C ASN A 31 -0.59 -11.86 4.46
N HIS A 32 0.28 -12.81 4.25
CA HIS A 32 0.74 -13.73 5.30
C HIS A 32 2.19 -13.48 5.72
N GLU A 33 2.79 -12.38 5.26
CA GLU A 33 4.18 -12.07 5.58
C GLU A 33 4.28 -11.66 7.04
N LYS A 34 5.08 -12.39 7.83
CA LYS A 34 5.24 -12.15 9.27
C LYS A 34 6.67 -11.91 9.70
N ARG A 35 7.62 -11.98 8.77
CA ARG A 35 9.03 -11.71 9.10
C ARG A 35 9.24 -10.24 9.41
N GLU A 36 10.22 -9.95 10.24
CA GLU A 36 10.64 -8.58 10.47
C GLU A 36 11.32 -8.01 9.22
N GLY A 37 11.04 -6.77 8.92
CA GLY A 37 11.61 -6.10 7.78
C GLY A 37 10.86 -4.83 7.43
N SER A 38 10.93 -4.46 6.17
CA SER A 38 10.32 -3.23 5.69
C SER A 38 9.63 -3.44 4.35
N TYR A 39 8.64 -2.60 4.08
CA TYR A 39 7.85 -2.63 2.86
C TYR A 39 8.12 -1.36 2.07
N HIS A 40 8.46 -1.54 0.79
CA HIS A 40 8.90 -0.47 -0.08
C HIS A 40 8.00 -0.34 -1.29
N CYS A 41 7.92 0.86 -1.86
CA CYS A 41 7.17 1.08 -3.10
C CYS A 41 7.82 0.27 -4.23
N ALA A 42 7.02 -0.54 -4.91
CA ALA A 42 7.53 -1.37 -6.00
C ALA A 42 8.07 -0.54 -7.16
N ASN A 43 7.58 0.69 -7.32
CA ASN A 43 8.00 1.56 -8.41
C ASN A 43 9.29 2.33 -8.09
N CYS A 44 9.35 3.00 -6.94
CA CYS A 44 10.47 3.91 -6.66
C CYS A 44 11.40 3.45 -5.54
N GLY A 45 11.05 2.39 -4.82
CA GLY A 45 11.88 1.83 -3.75
C GLY A 45 11.80 2.56 -2.41
N GLU A 46 10.96 3.58 -2.30
CA GLU A 46 10.81 4.32 -1.05
C GLU A 46 10.28 3.42 0.06
N LYS A 47 10.87 3.50 1.25
CA LYS A 47 10.40 2.72 2.40
C LYS A 47 9.10 3.34 2.91
N LEU A 48 8.03 2.54 2.93
CA LEU A 48 6.68 3.02 3.23
C LEU A 48 6.15 2.55 4.57
N PHE A 49 6.39 1.29 4.91
CA PHE A 49 5.90 0.68 6.14
C PHE A 49 6.99 -0.13 6.82
N ASP A 50 6.89 -0.21 8.13
CA ASP A 50 7.70 -1.13 8.91
C ASP A 50 6.86 -2.36 9.27
N SER A 51 7.51 -3.52 9.40
CA SER A 51 6.80 -4.77 9.69
C SER A 51 6.06 -4.73 11.03
N ASN A 52 6.50 -3.90 11.97
CA ASN A 52 5.81 -3.79 13.26
C ASN A 52 4.42 -3.17 13.15
N ALA A 53 4.11 -2.52 12.04
CA ALA A 53 2.78 -1.94 11.81
C ALA A 53 1.85 -2.88 11.06
N LYS A 54 2.36 -3.99 10.54
CA LYS A 54 1.56 -4.94 9.79
C LYS A 54 0.71 -5.80 10.73
N TYR A 55 -0.54 -6.04 10.33
CA TYR A 55 -1.41 -6.91 11.09
C TYR A 55 -2.37 -7.64 10.15
N GLU A 56 -3.01 -8.70 10.66
CA GLU A 56 -3.99 -9.47 9.89
C GLU A 56 -5.37 -8.86 10.05
N SER A 57 -5.86 -8.20 8.99
CA SER A 57 -7.16 -7.54 9.02
C SER A 57 -8.29 -8.46 8.53
N GLY A 58 -7.96 -9.54 7.84
CA GLY A 58 -8.96 -10.39 7.21
C GLY A 58 -9.58 -9.81 5.97
N SER A 59 -9.07 -8.66 5.48
CA SER A 59 -9.65 -7.98 4.33
C SER A 59 -9.26 -8.58 2.98
N GLY A 60 -8.21 -9.39 2.94
CA GLY A 60 -7.70 -9.95 1.69
C GLY A 60 -6.55 -9.17 1.09
N TRP A 61 -6.12 -8.10 1.73
CA TRP A 61 -4.97 -7.29 1.32
C TRP A 61 -4.04 -7.08 2.48
N PRO A 62 -2.72 -6.89 2.22
CA PRO A 62 -1.79 -6.53 3.29
C PRO A 62 -2.26 -5.27 4.00
N SER A 63 -2.28 -5.30 5.32
CA SER A 63 -2.83 -4.20 6.12
C SER A 63 -1.84 -3.73 7.17
N PHE A 64 -1.85 -2.41 7.41
CA PHE A 64 -0.95 -1.75 8.36
C PHE A 64 -1.75 -0.72 9.14
N TYR A 65 -1.41 -0.52 10.41
CA TYR A 65 -2.11 0.49 11.20
C TYR A 65 -1.46 1.87 11.14
N GLN A 66 -0.27 1.97 10.56
CA GLN A 66 0.37 3.27 10.32
C GLN A 66 1.45 3.12 9.24
N SER A 67 1.76 4.23 8.57
CA SER A 67 2.87 4.32 7.63
C SER A 67 4.03 5.05 8.28
N LEU A 68 5.18 5.04 7.61
CA LEU A 68 6.29 5.90 8.02
C LEU A 68 5.93 7.36 7.68
N PRO A 69 6.49 8.34 8.41
CA PRO A 69 6.17 9.75 8.16
C PRO A 69 6.52 10.19 6.74
N ASP A 70 5.71 11.09 6.18
CA ASP A 70 5.97 11.74 4.90
C ASP A 70 6.12 10.81 3.70
N THR A 71 5.48 9.64 3.74
CA THR A 71 5.60 8.67 2.64
C THR A 71 4.44 8.71 1.66
N PHE A 72 3.28 9.23 2.07
CA PHE A 72 2.09 9.21 1.25
C PHE A 72 1.39 10.55 1.18
N GLU A 73 0.71 10.79 0.07
CA GLU A 73 -0.30 11.83 -0.07
C GLU A 73 -1.65 11.16 -0.21
N THR A 74 -2.69 11.83 0.25
CA THR A 74 -4.04 11.26 0.26
C THR A 74 -4.99 12.12 -0.57
N LYS A 75 -6.06 11.50 -1.08
CA LYS A 75 -7.16 12.23 -1.68
C LYS A 75 -8.45 11.44 -1.51
N THR A 76 -9.58 12.15 -1.59
CA THR A 76 -10.89 11.51 -1.47
C THR A 76 -11.27 10.84 -2.79
N ASP A 77 -11.76 9.59 -2.67
CA ASP A 77 -12.21 8.80 -3.79
C ASP A 77 -13.70 8.48 -3.59
N THR A 78 -14.54 8.84 -4.57
CA THR A 78 -15.99 8.60 -4.50
C THR A 78 -16.47 7.58 -5.52
N LEU A 79 -15.56 6.83 -6.11
CA LEU A 79 -15.86 5.91 -7.21
C LEU A 79 -16.97 4.91 -6.92
N LEU A 80 -17.07 4.43 -5.67
CA LEU A 80 -18.05 3.43 -5.28
C LEU A 80 -19.34 4.03 -4.71
N GLY A 81 -19.57 5.34 -4.88
CA GLY A 81 -20.77 6.00 -4.39
C GLY A 81 -20.71 6.45 -2.94
N TYR A 82 -19.58 6.25 -2.26
CA TYR A 82 -19.31 6.77 -0.93
C TYR A 82 -17.86 7.22 -0.85
N GLU A 83 -17.55 8.06 0.11
CA GLU A 83 -16.22 8.60 0.24
C GLU A 83 -15.25 7.60 0.84
N ARG A 84 -14.09 7.44 0.18
CA ARG A 84 -12.95 6.69 0.71
C ARG A 84 -11.73 7.58 0.60
N VAL A 85 -10.75 7.33 1.47
CA VAL A 85 -9.47 8.04 1.40
C VAL A 85 -8.45 7.12 0.74
N GLU A 86 -7.97 7.50 -0.44
CA GLU A 86 -6.90 6.75 -1.11
C GLU A 86 -5.56 7.40 -0.81
N TYR A 87 -4.49 6.61 -0.92
CA TYR A 87 -3.16 7.14 -0.69
C TYR A 87 -2.21 6.74 -1.82
N HIS A 88 -1.29 7.65 -2.10
CA HIS A 88 -0.31 7.51 -3.18
C HIS A 88 1.08 7.72 -2.61
N CYS A 89 2.07 7.04 -3.19
CA CYS A 89 3.46 7.28 -2.83
C CYS A 89 3.81 8.74 -3.11
N LYS A 90 4.25 9.45 -2.10
CA LYS A 90 4.59 10.86 -2.24
C LYS A 90 5.74 11.08 -3.22
N LYS A 91 6.67 10.13 -3.27
CA LYS A 91 7.86 10.26 -4.10
C LYS A 91 7.59 10.04 -5.57
N CYS A 92 6.76 9.06 -5.94
CA CYS A 92 6.54 8.73 -7.35
C CYS A 92 5.11 8.90 -7.82
N GLY A 93 4.17 9.14 -6.91
CA GLY A 93 2.77 9.31 -7.26
C GLY A 93 1.99 8.03 -7.51
N GLY A 94 2.61 6.86 -7.32
CA GLY A 94 1.93 5.60 -7.55
C GLY A 94 0.83 5.35 -6.53
N HIS A 95 -0.33 4.88 -7.01
CA HIS A 95 -1.46 4.53 -6.15
C HIS A 95 -1.17 3.25 -5.38
N HIS A 96 -1.39 3.25 -4.07
CA HIS A 96 -1.15 2.08 -3.23
C HIS A 96 -2.40 1.45 -2.64
N GLY A 97 -3.37 2.23 -2.27
CA GLY A 97 -4.58 1.68 -1.67
C GLY A 97 -5.43 2.74 -0.99
N HIS A 98 -6.14 2.31 0.04
CA HIS A 98 -7.08 3.17 0.77
C HIS A 98 -6.89 3.06 2.27
N ILE A 99 -7.28 4.11 2.99
CA ILE A 99 -7.21 4.16 4.45
C ILE A 99 -8.63 4.11 5.00
N PHE A 100 -8.86 3.22 5.96
CA PHE A 100 -10.15 3.07 6.65
C PHE A 100 -9.97 3.35 8.14
N GLU A 101 -11.05 3.79 8.80
CA GLU A 101 -11.02 4.14 10.22
C GLU A 101 -11.45 2.97 11.11
N ASP A 102 -11.17 1.76 10.69
CA ASP A 102 -11.54 0.53 11.40
C ASP A 102 -10.33 -0.32 11.80
N GLY A 103 -9.19 0.33 11.99
CA GLY A 103 -7.96 -0.35 12.36
C GLY A 103 -7.75 -0.44 13.86
N PRO A 104 -6.67 -1.12 14.27
CA PRO A 104 -6.36 -1.29 15.70
C PRO A 104 -5.69 -0.04 16.28
N LYS A 105 -5.64 0.00 17.60
CA LYS A 105 -4.82 1.00 18.28
C LYS A 105 -3.35 0.80 17.89
N PRO A 106 -2.52 1.84 17.90
CA PRO A 106 -2.82 3.19 18.48
C PRO A 106 -3.51 4.15 17.51
N THR A 107 -3.49 3.92 16.20
CA THR A 107 -4.01 4.90 15.26
C THR A 107 -5.50 4.77 14.96
N GLY A 108 -6.05 3.58 15.11
CA GLY A 108 -7.41 3.30 14.68
C GLY A 108 -7.57 3.24 13.17
N LYS A 109 -6.48 3.25 12.41
CA LYS A 109 -6.50 3.27 10.96
C LYS A 109 -6.08 1.93 10.37
N ARG A 110 -6.66 1.62 9.22
CA ARG A 110 -6.27 0.46 8.42
C ARG A 110 -5.82 0.95 7.06
N TYR A 111 -4.52 0.87 6.82
CA TYR A 111 -3.94 1.11 5.50
C TYR A 111 -4.03 -0.19 4.73
N CYS A 112 -4.96 -0.25 3.79
CA CYS A 112 -5.17 -1.43 2.96
C CYS A 112 -4.37 -1.23 1.68
N ASN A 113 -3.27 -1.96 1.53
CA ASN A 113 -2.33 -1.76 0.43
C ASN A 113 -2.42 -2.90 -0.58
N ASN A 114 -2.38 -2.56 -1.86
CA ASN A 114 -2.28 -3.58 -2.89
C ASN A 114 -0.89 -4.22 -2.81
N GLY A 115 -0.83 -5.52 -2.59
CA GLY A 115 0.43 -6.21 -2.32
C GLY A 115 1.42 -6.15 -3.47
N VAL A 116 0.93 -6.14 -4.72
CA VAL A 116 1.83 -6.06 -5.87
C VAL A 116 2.53 -4.70 -5.97
N CYS A 117 2.02 -3.70 -5.23
CA CYS A 117 2.64 -2.37 -5.19
C CYS A 117 3.78 -2.28 -4.17
N LEU A 118 4.00 -3.34 -3.40
CA LEU A 118 5.02 -3.37 -2.36
C LEU A 118 6.10 -4.39 -2.67
N THR A 119 7.32 -4.06 -2.25
CA THR A 119 8.43 -5.00 -2.18
C THR A 119 8.79 -5.18 -0.72
N PHE A 120 8.82 -6.42 -0.24
CA PHE A 120 9.20 -6.70 1.13
C PHE A 120 10.69 -6.97 1.20
N LYS A 121 11.38 -6.33 2.17
CA LYS A 121 12.80 -6.59 2.42
C LYS A 121 12.94 -7.11 3.85
N PRO A 122 13.32 -8.37 4.04
CA PRO A 122 13.52 -8.90 5.38
C PRO A 122 14.69 -8.19 6.06
N LYS A 123 14.63 -8.13 7.37
CA LYS A 123 15.61 -7.40 8.16
C LYS A 123 17.04 -7.98 8.02
N ASN A 124 17.16 -9.26 7.76
CA ASN A 124 18.45 -9.90 7.57
C ASN A 124 18.57 -10.47 6.18
#